data_d39589aa309af351de277949b9f732b9
#
_entry.id   d39589aa309af351de277949b9f732b9
#
_cell.length_a   1.000
_cell.length_b   1.000
_cell.length_c   1.000
_cell.angle_alpha   90.00
_cell.angle_beta   90.00
_cell.angle_gamma   90.00
#
_symmetry.space_group_name_H-M   'P 1'
#
loop_
_entity.id
_entity.type
_entity.pdbx_description
1 polymer ?
#
loop_
_entity_poly.entity_id
_entity_poly.type
_entity_poly.pdbx_seq_one_letter_code
_entity_poly.pdbx_strand_id
1 'polypeptide(L)'
;MSRRAALVAGSFLTAAFALAPHVVAAQAAPTAESVAAHVMQSLGGQQAWDNTHYIRFNFVGRRAHWWDKWSGRHRVEWDSKEKQHYVVLENVNTKEGKAWLDGKPLEGEKAKEALENAYGAWVNDTYWLIEPYKLRDPGVNLSYDGEEAIDGRTYDKLALSFGKVGLTPGDRYWVYVNRNTGLVDRWAYILQDMPKEGPPTVWKWEGWQKYGNIMLAPHRTQVGNERKLELSDIAVMDQLPDSVFTSPAPVK
;
A
#
# COMPACT_ATOMS: atom_id res chain seq x y z
N MET A 1 99.49 0.12 12.31
CA MET A 1 98.32 0.32 11.35
C MET A 1 97.06 -0.20 12.01
N SER A 2 96.34 0.74 12.62
CA SER A 2 95.13 0.41 13.43
C SER A 2 93.86 0.62 12.57
N ARG A 3 93.03 -0.41 12.38
CA ARG A 3 91.74 -0.28 11.78
C ARG A 3 90.66 -0.18 12.90
N ARG A 4 90.01 0.98 12.90
CA ARG A 4 88.82 1.21 13.76
C ARG A 4 87.62 0.67 13.06
N ALA A 5 86.84 -0.21 13.73
CA ALA A 5 85.57 -0.66 13.37
C ALA A 5 84.51 0.31 13.91
N ALA A 6 83.63 0.83 13.06
CA ALA A 6 82.48 1.66 13.44
C ALA A 6 81.27 0.73 13.67
N LEU A 7 80.71 0.81 14.87
CA LEU A 7 79.38 0.19 15.14
C LEU A 7 78.29 1.14 14.68
N VAL A 8 77.41 0.63 13.81
CA VAL A 8 76.17 1.32 13.46
C VAL A 8 75.04 0.73 14.31
N ALA A 9 74.53 1.51 15.25
CA ALA A 9 73.38 1.18 16.06
C ALA A 9 72.10 1.46 15.24
N GLY A 10 71.39 0.43 14.78
CA GLY A 10 70.10 0.53 14.14
C GLY A 10 68.98 0.60 15.18
N SER A 11 68.29 1.73 15.26
CA SER A 11 67.10 1.87 16.10
C SER A 11 65.88 1.32 15.39
N PHE A 12 65.32 0.22 15.90
CA PHE A 12 64.03 -0.32 15.46
C PHE A 12 62.90 0.48 16.13
N LEU A 13 62.16 1.26 15.36
CA LEU A 13 60.94 1.91 15.77
C LEU A 13 59.81 0.91 15.64
N THR A 14 59.32 0.34 16.74
CA THR A 14 58.13 -0.49 16.78
C THR A 14 56.88 0.42 16.81
N ALA A 15 56.20 0.56 15.68
CA ALA A 15 54.91 1.20 15.63
C ALA A 15 53.82 0.26 16.22
N ALA A 16 53.35 0.62 17.41
CA ALA A 16 52.19 -0.05 18.02
C ALA A 16 50.89 0.48 17.33
N PHE A 17 50.29 -0.38 16.52
CA PHE A 17 48.95 -0.11 16.00
C PHE A 17 47.93 -0.37 17.14
N ALA A 18 47.39 0.71 17.70
CA ALA A 18 46.27 0.64 18.63
C ALA A 18 45.00 0.31 17.83
N LEU A 19 44.51 -0.91 17.93
CA LEU A 19 43.17 -1.26 17.49
C LEU A 19 42.15 -0.57 18.40
N ALA A 20 41.52 0.50 17.89
CA ALA A 20 40.36 1.09 18.54
C ALA A 20 39.17 0.09 18.49
N PRO A 21 38.49 -0.17 19.61
CA PRO A 21 37.31 -1.02 19.57
C PRO A 21 36.23 -0.35 18.72
N HIS A 22 35.82 -1.00 17.64
CA HIS A 22 34.62 -0.61 16.91
C HIS A 22 33.42 -0.92 17.81
N VAL A 23 32.88 0.12 18.45
CA VAL A 23 31.57 0.05 19.11
C VAL A 23 30.53 -0.09 18.02
N VAL A 24 30.09 -1.31 17.74
CA VAL A 24 28.90 -1.56 16.96
C VAL A 24 27.74 -1.04 17.80
N ALA A 25 27.20 0.12 17.44
CA ALA A 25 25.99 0.63 18.06
C ALA A 25 24.90 -0.43 17.88
N ALA A 26 24.35 -0.96 18.98
CA ALA A 26 23.23 -1.87 18.94
C ALA A 26 22.05 -1.15 18.23
N GLN A 27 21.64 -1.69 17.09
CA GLN A 27 20.51 -1.15 16.34
C GLN A 27 19.25 -1.30 17.21
N ALA A 28 18.53 -0.20 17.44
CA ALA A 28 17.30 -0.23 18.22
C ALA A 28 16.32 -1.27 17.62
N ALA A 29 15.63 -1.99 18.49
CA ALA A 29 14.62 -2.96 18.04
C ALA A 29 13.54 -2.27 17.19
N PRO A 30 13.04 -2.91 16.12
CA PRO A 30 11.99 -2.35 15.30
C PRO A 30 10.73 -2.04 16.12
N THR A 31 10.11 -0.91 15.83
CA THR A 31 8.79 -0.54 16.36
C THR A 31 7.80 -0.48 15.22
N ALA A 32 6.50 -0.59 15.50
CA ALA A 32 5.47 -0.45 14.47
C ALA A 32 5.62 0.86 13.68
N GLU A 33 5.89 1.95 14.39
CA GLU A 33 6.07 3.27 13.76
C GLU A 33 7.32 3.34 12.87
N SER A 34 8.45 2.79 13.32
CA SER A 34 9.68 2.79 12.51
C SER A 34 9.54 1.93 11.24
N VAL A 35 8.85 0.79 11.35
CA VAL A 35 8.57 -0.08 10.19
C VAL A 35 7.60 0.59 9.23
N ALA A 36 6.50 1.19 9.71
CA ALA A 36 5.55 1.91 8.86
C ALA A 36 6.18 3.14 8.18
N ALA A 37 7.10 3.84 8.88
CA ALA A 37 7.88 4.93 8.29
C ALA A 37 8.80 4.42 7.16
N HIS A 38 9.45 3.26 7.35
CA HIS A 38 10.26 2.63 6.32
C HIS A 38 9.43 2.22 5.09
N VAL A 39 8.23 1.65 5.31
CA VAL A 39 7.28 1.36 4.21
C VAL A 39 6.98 2.64 3.44
N MET A 40 6.53 3.70 4.09
CA MET A 40 6.20 4.97 3.43
C MET A 40 7.38 5.51 2.62
N GLN A 41 8.60 5.46 3.16
CA GLN A 41 9.81 5.89 2.46
C GLN A 41 10.06 5.05 1.19
N SER A 42 9.90 3.73 1.28
CA SER A 42 10.11 2.81 0.15
C SER A 42 9.05 2.94 -0.94
N LEU A 43 7.86 3.44 -0.58
CA LEU A 43 6.77 3.72 -1.50
C LEU A 43 6.90 5.06 -2.26
N GLY A 44 7.97 5.82 -2.01
CA GLY A 44 8.24 7.13 -2.63
C GLY A 44 8.22 8.30 -1.63
N GLY A 45 7.86 8.04 -0.39
CA GLY A 45 7.80 9.02 0.70
C GLY A 45 6.46 9.75 0.82
N GLN A 46 6.24 10.33 1.99
CA GLN A 46 4.99 11.02 2.32
C GLN A 46 4.68 12.15 1.31
N GLN A 47 5.67 12.93 0.93
CA GLN A 47 5.48 14.04 -0.01
C GLN A 47 5.01 13.56 -1.40
N ALA A 48 5.55 12.44 -1.92
CA ALA A 48 5.12 11.88 -3.18
C ALA A 48 3.66 11.39 -3.10
N TRP A 49 3.28 10.77 -1.98
CA TRP A 49 1.91 10.37 -1.72
C TRP A 49 0.97 11.57 -1.62
N ASP A 50 1.32 12.61 -0.87
CA ASP A 50 0.51 13.80 -0.70
C ASP A 50 0.31 14.57 -2.02
N ASN A 51 1.36 14.63 -2.84
CA ASN A 51 1.34 15.26 -4.16
C ASN A 51 0.64 14.42 -5.24
N THR A 52 0.33 13.16 -4.98
CA THR A 52 -0.48 12.34 -5.90
C THR A 52 -1.89 12.90 -5.98
N HIS A 53 -2.31 13.36 -7.16
CA HIS A 53 -3.60 13.99 -7.37
C HIS A 53 -4.65 12.98 -7.82
N TYR A 54 -4.48 12.42 -9.02
CA TYR A 54 -5.46 11.50 -9.61
C TYR A 54 -4.90 10.09 -9.67
N ILE A 55 -5.72 9.13 -9.30
CA ILE A 55 -5.44 7.70 -9.45
C ILE A 55 -6.55 7.06 -10.28
N ARG A 56 -6.16 6.38 -11.36
CA ARG A 56 -7.02 5.50 -12.14
C ARG A 56 -6.58 4.07 -11.97
N PHE A 57 -7.53 3.15 -11.91
CA PHE A 57 -7.24 1.70 -11.96
C PHE A 57 -8.52 0.92 -12.31
N ASN A 58 -8.34 -0.32 -12.74
CA ASN A 58 -9.42 -1.29 -12.89
C ASN A 58 -9.23 -2.42 -11.87
N PHE A 59 -10.26 -2.69 -11.09
CA PHE A 59 -10.26 -3.75 -10.11
C PHE A 59 -10.80 -5.04 -10.71
N VAL A 60 -9.92 -6.04 -10.87
CA VAL A 60 -10.19 -7.41 -11.36
C VAL A 60 -10.96 -7.46 -12.69
N GLY A 61 -10.75 -6.48 -13.58
CA GLY A 61 -11.45 -6.40 -14.85
C GLY A 61 -12.95 -6.11 -14.75
N ARG A 62 -13.43 -5.66 -13.59
CA ARG A 62 -14.87 -5.48 -13.33
C ARG A 62 -15.28 -4.06 -13.04
N ARG A 63 -14.45 -3.30 -12.33
CA ARG A 63 -14.74 -1.92 -11.93
C ARG A 63 -13.60 -1.00 -12.31
N ALA A 64 -13.89 -0.01 -13.13
CA ALA A 64 -12.95 1.04 -13.48
C ALA A 64 -13.16 2.25 -12.56
N HIS A 65 -12.09 2.69 -11.92
CA HIS A 65 -12.10 3.79 -10.97
C HIS A 65 -11.27 4.96 -11.48
N TRP A 66 -11.75 6.18 -11.26
CA TRP A 66 -11.01 7.45 -11.36
C TRP A 66 -11.24 8.20 -10.05
N TRP A 67 -10.19 8.50 -9.35
CA TRP A 67 -10.25 9.13 -8.05
C TRP A 67 -9.39 10.39 -8.01
N ASP A 68 -10.03 11.52 -7.70
CA ASP A 68 -9.38 12.76 -7.32
C ASP A 68 -9.12 12.71 -5.81
N LYS A 69 -7.90 12.33 -5.44
CA LYS A 69 -7.52 12.12 -4.05
C LYS A 69 -7.60 13.39 -3.21
N TRP A 70 -7.43 14.56 -3.83
CA TRP A 70 -7.45 15.84 -3.10
C TRP A 70 -8.85 16.32 -2.77
N SER A 71 -9.77 16.24 -3.70
CA SER A 71 -11.14 16.71 -3.51
C SER A 71 -12.12 15.62 -3.05
N GLY A 72 -11.75 14.36 -3.18
CA GLY A 72 -12.61 13.22 -2.89
C GLY A 72 -13.59 12.90 -4.02
N ARG A 73 -13.51 13.56 -5.18
CA ARG A 73 -14.35 13.19 -6.33
C ARG A 73 -13.96 11.81 -6.84
N HIS A 74 -14.96 11.03 -7.12
CA HIS A 74 -14.77 9.65 -7.57
C HIS A 74 -15.75 9.32 -8.68
N ARG A 75 -15.24 8.65 -9.71
CA ARG A 75 -16.02 7.98 -10.73
C ARG A 75 -15.75 6.51 -10.67
N VAL A 76 -16.80 5.71 -10.68
CA VAL A 76 -16.69 4.27 -10.87
C VAL A 76 -17.66 3.79 -11.92
N GLU A 77 -17.19 2.86 -12.75
CA GLU A 77 -17.98 2.21 -13.79
C GLU A 77 -17.90 0.70 -13.64
N TRP A 78 -19.02 0.02 -13.83
CA TRP A 78 -19.10 -1.43 -13.87
C TRP A 78 -20.28 -1.92 -14.68
N ASP A 79 -20.18 -3.17 -15.14
CA ASP A 79 -21.31 -3.86 -15.75
C ASP A 79 -21.95 -4.82 -14.74
N SER A 80 -23.29 -4.84 -14.69
CA SER A 80 -24.04 -5.83 -13.92
C SER A 80 -23.92 -7.22 -14.56
N LYS A 81 -24.47 -8.23 -13.89
CA LYS A 81 -24.56 -9.60 -14.44
C LYS A 81 -25.40 -9.65 -15.73
N GLU A 82 -26.37 -8.77 -15.84
CA GLU A 82 -27.26 -8.59 -16.98
C GLU A 82 -26.64 -7.72 -18.08
N LYS A 83 -25.33 -7.37 -17.93
CA LYS A 83 -24.56 -6.50 -18.84
C LYS A 83 -25.13 -5.08 -18.99
N GLN A 84 -25.77 -4.59 -17.95
CA GLN A 84 -26.19 -3.20 -17.87
C GLN A 84 -25.02 -2.36 -17.33
N HIS A 85 -24.74 -1.24 -17.96
CA HIS A 85 -23.61 -0.39 -17.64
C HIS A 85 -23.98 0.68 -16.61
N TYR A 86 -23.33 0.63 -15.46
CA TYR A 86 -23.43 1.63 -14.41
C TYR A 86 -22.29 2.65 -14.52
N VAL A 87 -22.64 3.92 -14.37
CA VAL A 87 -21.70 5.02 -14.12
C VAL A 87 -22.14 5.73 -12.86
N VAL A 88 -21.26 5.83 -11.86
CA VAL A 88 -21.52 6.59 -10.65
C VAL A 88 -20.45 7.67 -10.51
N LEU A 89 -20.91 8.90 -10.27
CA LEU A 89 -20.08 10.05 -9.95
C LEU A 89 -20.45 10.50 -8.55
N GLU A 90 -19.51 10.39 -7.62
CA GLU A 90 -19.73 10.71 -6.22
C GLU A 90 -18.57 11.51 -5.62
N ASN A 91 -18.78 12.06 -4.45
CA ASN A 91 -17.71 12.52 -3.58
C ASN A 91 -17.62 11.58 -2.37
N VAL A 92 -16.50 10.89 -2.23
CA VAL A 92 -16.31 9.88 -1.16
C VAL A 92 -16.27 10.49 0.24
N ASN A 93 -16.02 11.79 0.37
CA ASN A 93 -16.01 12.50 1.66
C ASN A 93 -17.43 12.82 2.14
N THR A 94 -18.34 13.20 1.23
CA THR A 94 -19.75 13.52 1.53
C THR A 94 -20.69 12.36 1.31
N LYS A 95 -20.29 11.36 0.48
CA LYS A 95 -21.10 10.23 -0.01
C LYS A 95 -22.29 10.67 -0.86
N GLU A 96 -22.23 11.86 -1.40
CA GLU A 96 -23.24 12.41 -2.30
C GLU A 96 -22.79 12.26 -3.74
N GLY A 97 -23.76 12.09 -4.65
CA GLY A 97 -23.43 11.92 -6.05
C GLY A 97 -24.66 11.67 -6.94
N LYS A 98 -24.37 11.16 -8.13
CA LYS A 98 -25.38 10.78 -9.13
C LYS A 98 -24.98 9.46 -9.77
N ALA A 99 -25.99 8.69 -10.18
CA ALA A 99 -25.80 7.39 -10.81
C ALA A 99 -26.61 7.29 -12.10
N TRP A 100 -26.09 6.54 -13.06
CA TRP A 100 -26.71 6.25 -14.35
C TRP A 100 -26.64 4.76 -14.63
N LEU A 101 -27.67 4.27 -15.32
CA LEU A 101 -27.76 2.93 -15.85
C LEU A 101 -28.06 3.00 -17.35
N ASP A 102 -27.16 2.45 -18.17
CA ASP A 102 -27.24 2.51 -19.64
C ASP A 102 -27.45 3.94 -20.14
N GLY A 103 -26.74 4.91 -19.54
CA GLY A 103 -26.79 6.33 -19.85
C GLY A 103 -28.03 7.07 -19.34
N LYS A 104 -28.98 6.39 -18.68
CA LYS A 104 -30.17 7.00 -18.09
C LYS A 104 -29.96 7.30 -16.61
N PRO A 105 -30.30 8.49 -16.11
CA PRO A 105 -30.14 8.80 -14.70
C PRO A 105 -31.01 7.89 -13.83
N LEU A 106 -30.45 7.45 -12.70
CA LEU A 106 -31.17 6.76 -11.66
C LEU A 106 -31.72 7.75 -10.63
N GLU A 107 -32.87 7.44 -10.07
CA GLU A 107 -33.54 8.25 -9.05
C GLU A 107 -34.05 7.37 -7.89
N GLY A 108 -34.36 8.02 -6.75
CA GLY A 108 -34.90 7.37 -5.57
C GLY A 108 -34.01 6.26 -5.01
N GLU A 109 -34.61 5.16 -4.58
CA GLU A 109 -33.86 4.05 -3.95
C GLU A 109 -32.82 3.41 -4.87
N LYS A 110 -33.04 3.36 -6.19
CA LYS A 110 -32.06 2.83 -7.14
C LYS A 110 -30.80 3.67 -7.22
N ALA A 111 -30.95 5.00 -7.18
CA ALA A 111 -29.79 5.90 -7.13
C ALA A 111 -29.03 5.76 -5.82
N LYS A 112 -29.72 5.67 -4.70
CA LYS A 112 -29.14 5.46 -3.37
C LYS A 112 -28.36 4.15 -3.30
N GLU A 113 -28.96 3.06 -3.73
CA GLU A 113 -28.29 1.73 -3.78
C GLU A 113 -27.01 1.77 -4.66
N ALA A 114 -27.08 2.42 -5.81
CA ALA A 114 -25.92 2.56 -6.69
C ALA A 114 -24.79 3.39 -6.05
N LEU A 115 -25.11 4.45 -5.31
CA LEU A 115 -24.16 5.26 -4.57
C LEU A 115 -23.54 4.49 -3.40
N GLU A 116 -24.34 3.74 -2.64
CA GLU A 116 -23.86 2.89 -1.55
C GLU A 116 -22.89 1.81 -2.07
N ASN A 117 -23.23 1.19 -3.19
CA ASN A 117 -22.39 0.20 -3.87
C ASN A 117 -21.09 0.82 -4.39
N ALA A 118 -21.15 2.02 -4.96
CA ALA A 118 -19.99 2.75 -5.46
C ALA A 118 -19.02 3.13 -4.32
N TYR A 119 -19.55 3.66 -3.22
CA TYR A 119 -18.75 3.97 -2.03
C TYR A 119 -18.12 2.71 -1.43
N GLY A 120 -18.89 1.62 -1.32
CA GLY A 120 -18.37 0.33 -0.85
C GLY A 120 -17.27 -0.22 -1.76
N ALA A 121 -17.43 -0.09 -3.08
CA ALA A 121 -16.42 -0.46 -4.06
C ALA A 121 -15.16 0.41 -3.89
N TRP A 122 -15.30 1.73 -3.74
CA TRP A 122 -14.16 2.61 -3.49
C TRP A 122 -13.39 2.20 -2.24
N VAL A 123 -14.07 1.97 -1.12
CA VAL A 123 -13.41 1.55 0.14
C VAL A 123 -12.64 0.24 -0.05
N ASN A 124 -13.29 -0.79 -0.62
CA ASN A 124 -12.66 -2.10 -0.79
C ASN A 124 -11.55 -2.07 -1.83
N ASP A 125 -11.82 -1.55 -3.03
CA ASP A 125 -10.93 -1.71 -4.18
C ASP A 125 -9.68 -0.84 -4.07
N THR A 126 -9.83 0.38 -3.52
CA THR A 126 -8.66 1.23 -3.22
C THR A 126 -7.80 0.61 -2.12
N TYR A 127 -8.40 -0.04 -1.12
CA TYR A 127 -7.63 -0.69 -0.06
C TYR A 127 -6.73 -1.80 -0.62
N TRP A 128 -7.22 -2.58 -1.58
CA TRP A 128 -6.42 -3.56 -2.32
C TRP A 128 -5.26 -2.93 -3.13
N LEU A 129 -5.32 -1.66 -3.46
CA LEU A 129 -4.27 -0.96 -4.22
C LEU A 129 -3.28 -0.22 -3.32
N ILE A 130 -3.77 0.47 -2.28
CA ILE A 130 -3.01 1.47 -1.53
C ILE A 130 -2.92 1.20 -0.01
N GLU A 131 -3.30 0.00 0.47
CA GLU A 131 -3.24 -0.31 1.91
C GLU A 131 -1.90 0.08 2.56
N PRO A 132 -0.72 -0.17 1.96
CA PRO A 132 0.56 0.18 2.57
C PRO A 132 0.78 1.69 2.80
N TYR A 133 0.06 2.55 2.10
CA TYR A 133 0.04 4.00 2.35
C TYR A 133 -0.81 4.39 3.56
N LYS A 134 -1.71 3.48 3.98
CA LYS A 134 -2.74 3.73 4.99
C LYS A 134 -2.37 3.19 6.38
N LEU A 135 -1.18 2.65 6.56
CA LEU A 135 -0.74 2.06 7.83
C LEU A 135 -0.83 3.03 9.02
N ARG A 136 -0.67 4.33 8.77
CA ARG A 136 -0.71 5.39 9.78
C ARG A 136 -1.92 6.32 9.67
N ASP A 137 -2.97 5.90 8.94
CA ASP A 137 -4.19 6.69 8.83
C ASP A 137 -4.88 6.84 10.20
N PRO A 138 -5.55 7.96 10.44
CA PRO A 138 -6.35 8.14 11.65
C PRO A 138 -7.35 7.00 11.84
N GLY A 139 -7.35 6.40 13.03
CA GLY A 139 -8.23 5.27 13.38
C GLY A 139 -7.65 3.89 13.07
N VAL A 140 -6.46 3.79 12.48
CA VAL A 140 -5.69 2.54 12.40
C VAL A 140 -4.89 2.39 13.69
N ASN A 141 -5.06 1.24 14.37
CA ASN A 141 -4.23 0.84 15.50
C ASN A 141 -3.17 -0.12 14.98
N LEU A 142 -1.92 0.31 15.00
CA LEU A 142 -0.79 -0.43 14.48
C LEU A 142 0.06 -0.97 15.63
N SER A 143 0.46 -2.24 15.56
CA SER A 143 1.40 -2.86 16.51
C SER A 143 2.44 -3.69 15.78
N TYR A 144 3.64 -3.76 16.37
CA TYR A 144 4.70 -4.65 15.88
C TYR A 144 4.43 -6.06 16.39
N ASP A 145 4.22 -7.01 15.47
CA ASP A 145 3.86 -8.40 15.75
C ASP A 145 5.07 -9.36 15.58
N GLY A 146 6.27 -8.79 15.64
CA GLY A 146 7.51 -9.56 15.60
C GLY A 146 8.13 -9.69 14.20
N GLU A 147 9.05 -10.63 14.12
CA GLU A 147 9.82 -10.95 12.93
C GLU A 147 9.43 -12.34 12.43
N GLU A 148 9.34 -12.50 11.11
CA GLU A 148 9.01 -13.79 10.50
C GLU A 148 9.94 -14.07 9.31
N ALA A 149 10.52 -15.28 9.26
CA ALA A 149 11.33 -15.73 8.13
C ALA A 149 10.47 -16.61 7.20
N ILE A 150 10.32 -16.20 5.93
CA ILE A 150 9.52 -16.90 4.93
C ILE A 150 10.31 -16.98 3.63
N ASP A 151 10.48 -18.19 3.10
CA ASP A 151 11.17 -18.43 1.82
C ASP A 151 12.58 -17.78 1.77
N GLY A 152 13.33 -17.81 2.87
CA GLY A 152 14.67 -17.25 2.99
C GLY A 152 14.74 -15.72 3.08
N ARG A 153 13.61 -15.04 3.25
CA ARG A 153 13.51 -13.59 3.47
C ARG A 153 13.01 -13.31 4.88
N THR A 154 13.53 -12.25 5.47
CA THR A 154 13.08 -11.78 6.79
C THR A 154 12.10 -10.63 6.63
N TYR A 155 11.00 -10.73 7.34
CA TYR A 155 9.91 -9.74 7.36
C TYR A 155 9.72 -9.16 8.75
N ASP A 156 9.51 -7.87 8.82
CA ASP A 156 8.88 -7.25 9.99
C ASP A 156 7.37 -7.34 9.83
N LYS A 157 6.69 -7.93 10.80
CA LYS A 157 5.26 -8.14 10.77
C LYS A 157 4.55 -7.07 11.58
N LEU A 158 3.60 -6.40 10.97
CA LEU A 158 2.74 -5.43 11.63
C LEU A 158 1.32 -5.98 11.71
N ALA A 159 0.69 -5.85 12.87
CA ALA A 159 -0.73 -6.14 13.04
C ALA A 159 -1.52 -4.83 13.04
N LEU A 160 -2.65 -4.84 12.31
CA LEU A 160 -3.56 -3.72 12.19
C LEU A 160 -4.93 -4.10 12.74
N SER A 161 -5.49 -3.20 13.52
CA SER A 161 -6.89 -3.20 13.91
C SER A 161 -7.47 -1.80 13.74
N PHE A 162 -8.78 -1.69 13.73
CA PHE A 162 -9.44 -0.44 13.40
C PHE A 162 -10.30 0.03 14.58
N GLY A 163 -10.30 1.33 14.80
CA GLY A 163 -11.27 1.98 15.67
C GLY A 163 -12.64 2.03 14.99
N LYS A 164 -13.35 3.14 15.15
CA LYS A 164 -14.66 3.35 14.47
C LYS A 164 -14.49 3.93 13.08
N VAL A 165 -13.62 3.30 12.24
CA VAL A 165 -13.33 3.75 10.87
C VAL A 165 -13.55 2.61 9.88
N GLY A 166 -13.89 2.97 8.62
CA GLY A 166 -14.17 2.01 7.57
C GLY A 166 -15.58 1.41 7.67
N LEU A 167 -15.85 0.43 6.79
CA LEU A 167 -17.13 -0.29 6.75
C LEU A 167 -17.12 -1.55 7.63
N THR A 168 -15.95 -2.08 7.92
CA THR A 168 -15.74 -3.35 8.64
C THR A 168 -14.72 -3.18 9.77
N PRO A 169 -15.02 -2.39 10.82
CA PRO A 169 -14.05 -2.08 11.89
C PRO A 169 -13.62 -3.31 12.70
N GLY A 170 -14.33 -4.41 12.61
CA GLY A 170 -13.97 -5.68 13.26
C GLY A 170 -12.94 -6.51 12.51
N ASP A 171 -12.54 -6.11 11.32
CA ASP A 171 -11.49 -6.78 10.55
C ASP A 171 -10.13 -6.66 11.24
N ARG A 172 -9.30 -7.69 11.07
CA ARG A 172 -7.91 -7.70 11.52
C ARG A 172 -7.01 -8.00 10.34
N TYR A 173 -5.93 -7.23 10.21
CA TYR A 173 -4.96 -7.39 9.15
C TYR A 173 -3.55 -7.55 9.70
N TRP A 174 -2.68 -8.18 8.91
CA TRP A 174 -1.24 -8.21 9.11
C TRP A 174 -0.57 -7.89 7.80
N VAL A 175 0.48 -7.07 7.85
CA VAL A 175 1.36 -6.81 6.72
C VAL A 175 2.76 -7.32 7.02
N TYR A 176 3.38 -7.91 6.02
CA TYR A 176 4.72 -8.46 6.09
C TYR A 176 5.64 -7.57 5.27
N VAL A 177 6.43 -6.78 5.95
CA VAL A 177 7.34 -5.81 5.38
C VAL A 177 8.71 -6.45 5.16
N ASN A 178 9.14 -6.54 3.93
CA ASN A 178 10.44 -7.08 3.59
C ASN A 178 11.55 -6.13 4.08
N ARG A 179 12.40 -6.59 4.98
CA ARG A 179 13.47 -5.78 5.58
C ARG A 179 14.45 -5.19 4.59
N ASN A 180 14.71 -5.89 3.49
CA ASN A 180 15.69 -5.46 2.50
C ASN A 180 15.14 -4.35 1.59
N THR A 181 13.84 -4.36 1.31
CA THR A 181 13.22 -3.43 0.36
C THR A 181 12.32 -2.40 1.02
N GLY A 182 11.85 -2.65 2.25
CA GLY A 182 10.83 -1.84 2.91
C GLY A 182 9.44 -1.95 2.29
N LEU A 183 9.25 -2.83 1.29
CA LEU A 183 7.97 -3.03 0.64
C LEU A 183 7.15 -4.12 1.33
N VAL A 184 5.83 -4.01 1.26
CA VAL A 184 4.90 -5.05 1.72
C VAL A 184 4.85 -6.16 0.68
N ASP A 185 5.40 -7.34 0.98
CA ASP A 185 5.37 -8.49 0.07
C ASP A 185 4.17 -9.40 0.34
N ARG A 186 3.55 -9.30 1.51
CA ARG A 186 2.38 -10.11 1.89
C ARG A 186 1.43 -9.30 2.76
N TRP A 187 0.18 -9.62 2.63
CA TRP A 187 -0.91 -9.16 3.46
C TRP A 187 -1.77 -10.35 3.91
N ALA A 188 -2.18 -10.36 5.16
CA ALA A 188 -3.08 -11.36 5.71
C ALA A 188 -4.26 -10.69 6.40
N TYR A 189 -5.42 -11.37 6.42
CA TYR A 189 -6.59 -10.86 7.11
C TYR A 189 -7.50 -11.94 7.67
N ILE A 190 -8.23 -11.56 8.71
CA ILE A 190 -9.43 -12.22 9.22
C ILE A 190 -10.52 -11.16 9.22
N LEU A 191 -11.53 -11.32 8.34
CA LEU A 191 -12.65 -10.40 8.27
C LEU A 191 -13.62 -10.63 9.44
N GLN A 192 -14.37 -9.60 9.81
CA GLN A 192 -15.28 -9.64 10.97
C GLN A 192 -16.39 -10.68 10.87
N ASP A 193 -16.75 -11.09 9.65
CA ASP A 193 -17.74 -12.11 9.32
C ASP A 193 -17.15 -13.51 9.11
N MET A 194 -15.80 -13.65 9.20
CA MET A 194 -15.11 -14.93 9.13
C MET A 194 -15.00 -15.56 10.53
N PRO A 195 -14.87 -16.93 10.59
CA PRO A 195 -14.53 -17.62 11.84
C PRO A 195 -13.24 -17.03 12.47
N LYS A 196 -13.31 -16.61 13.72
CA LYS A 196 -12.19 -15.96 14.41
C LYS A 196 -11.03 -16.91 14.75
N GLU A 197 -11.28 -18.20 14.80
CA GLU A 197 -10.34 -19.27 15.21
C GLU A 197 -9.67 -19.96 14.02
N GLY A 198 -9.85 -19.45 12.80
CA GLY A 198 -9.22 -19.97 11.61
C GLY A 198 -7.87 -19.29 11.29
N PRO A 199 -7.04 -19.91 10.43
CA PRO A 199 -5.87 -19.22 9.90
C PRO A 199 -6.30 -18.03 9.05
N PRO A 200 -5.51 -16.93 9.05
CA PRO A 200 -5.80 -15.79 8.20
C PRO A 200 -5.70 -16.15 6.71
N THR A 201 -6.50 -15.49 5.89
CA THR A 201 -6.30 -15.52 4.44
C THR A 201 -5.09 -14.67 4.08
N VAL A 202 -4.12 -15.25 3.36
CA VAL A 202 -2.85 -14.59 3.02
C VAL A 202 -2.76 -14.36 1.52
N TRP A 203 -2.34 -13.14 1.15
CA TRP A 203 -2.08 -12.76 -0.24
C TRP A 203 -0.66 -12.22 -0.38
N LYS A 204 0.04 -12.59 -1.44
CA LYS A 204 1.26 -11.94 -1.87
C LYS A 204 0.93 -10.62 -2.57
N TRP A 205 1.78 -9.62 -2.39
CA TRP A 205 1.77 -8.36 -3.12
C TRP A 205 2.97 -8.36 -4.06
N GLU A 206 2.69 -8.32 -5.36
CA GLU A 206 3.69 -8.62 -6.38
C GLU A 206 3.68 -7.57 -7.48
N GLY A 207 4.83 -7.44 -8.17
CA GLY A 207 4.97 -6.54 -9.30
C GLY A 207 5.12 -5.07 -8.90
N TRP A 208 5.71 -4.77 -7.74
CA TRP A 208 5.99 -3.41 -7.32
C TRP A 208 6.71 -2.62 -8.41
N GLN A 209 6.11 -1.54 -8.85
CA GLN A 209 6.68 -0.65 -9.85
C GLN A 209 6.21 0.80 -9.65
N LYS A 210 6.91 1.72 -10.29
CA LYS A 210 6.65 3.14 -10.15
C LYS A 210 5.51 3.59 -11.08
N TYR A 211 4.55 4.30 -10.51
CA TYR A 211 3.48 5.01 -11.20
C TYR A 211 3.53 6.48 -10.78
N GLY A 212 3.87 7.37 -11.69
CA GLY A 212 4.18 8.75 -11.31
C GLY A 212 5.35 8.79 -10.32
N ASN A 213 5.14 9.31 -9.13
CA ASN A 213 6.14 9.40 -8.07
C ASN A 213 5.95 8.39 -6.94
N ILE A 214 4.97 7.49 -7.03
CA ILE A 214 4.65 6.50 -6.01
C ILE A 214 4.85 5.07 -6.52
N MET A 215 5.00 4.12 -5.59
CA MET A 215 5.11 2.69 -5.90
C MET A 215 3.77 2.00 -5.69
N LEU A 216 3.31 1.22 -6.66
CA LEU A 216 2.10 0.39 -6.54
C LEU A 216 2.41 -1.02 -7.03
N ALA A 217 1.70 -2.00 -6.48
CA ALA A 217 1.81 -3.40 -6.87
C ALA A 217 0.49 -3.86 -7.53
N PRO A 218 0.49 -4.23 -8.82
CA PRO A 218 -0.73 -4.60 -9.53
C PRO A 218 -1.21 -6.02 -9.25
N HIS A 219 -0.36 -6.93 -8.80
CA HIS A 219 -0.68 -8.36 -8.74
C HIS A 219 -0.83 -8.86 -7.32
N ARG A 220 -1.78 -9.77 -7.13
CA ARG A 220 -2.03 -10.50 -5.88
C ARG A 220 -2.14 -11.98 -6.18
N THR A 221 -1.44 -12.81 -5.39
CA THR A 221 -1.56 -14.26 -5.45
C THR A 221 -1.93 -14.77 -4.05
N GLN A 222 -3.03 -15.50 -3.93
CA GLN A 222 -3.45 -16.05 -2.65
C GLN A 222 -2.56 -17.25 -2.29
N VAL A 223 -2.03 -17.24 -1.09
CA VAL A 223 -1.20 -18.35 -0.59
C VAL A 223 -2.09 -19.57 -0.32
N GLY A 224 -1.66 -20.73 -0.80
CA GLY A 224 -2.33 -22.01 -0.56
C GLY A 224 -3.31 -22.46 -1.64
N ASN A 225 -3.84 -21.56 -2.47
CA ASN A 225 -4.71 -21.95 -3.59
C ASN A 225 -4.37 -21.27 -4.93
N GLU A 226 -3.33 -20.43 -4.93
CA GLU A 226 -2.79 -19.75 -6.11
C GLU A 226 -3.83 -18.92 -6.90
N ARG A 227 -4.95 -18.55 -6.27
CA ARG A 227 -5.92 -17.62 -6.86
C ARG A 227 -5.26 -16.29 -7.13
N LYS A 228 -5.46 -15.75 -8.32
CA LYS A 228 -4.90 -14.46 -8.73
C LYS A 228 -5.96 -13.37 -8.73
N LEU A 229 -5.55 -12.18 -8.34
CA LEU A 229 -6.28 -10.94 -8.46
C LEU A 229 -5.36 -9.91 -9.10
N GLU A 230 -5.87 -9.20 -10.07
CA GLU A 230 -5.11 -8.19 -10.80
C GLU A 230 -5.81 -6.83 -10.74
N LEU A 231 -5.00 -5.81 -10.51
CA LEU A 231 -5.40 -4.42 -10.71
C LEU A 231 -4.73 -3.93 -11.99
N SER A 232 -5.53 -3.65 -13.02
CA SER A 232 -5.03 -3.21 -14.32
C SER A 232 -5.29 -1.73 -14.57
N ASP A 233 -4.81 -1.21 -15.69
CA ASP A 233 -5.02 0.18 -16.12
C ASP A 233 -4.62 1.22 -15.07
N ILE A 234 -3.64 0.90 -14.22
CA ILE A 234 -3.19 1.79 -13.17
C ILE A 234 -2.49 2.99 -13.80
N ALA A 235 -2.94 4.18 -13.45
CA ALA A 235 -2.30 5.44 -13.82
C ALA A 235 -2.36 6.42 -12.66
N VAL A 236 -1.25 7.13 -12.45
CA VAL A 236 -1.14 8.28 -11.55
C VAL A 236 -0.92 9.51 -12.43
N MET A 237 -1.78 10.51 -12.28
CA MET A 237 -1.83 11.65 -13.18
C MET A 237 -1.90 12.95 -12.39
N ASP A 238 -1.31 14.01 -12.93
CA ASP A 238 -1.38 15.36 -12.35
C ASP A 238 -2.61 16.13 -12.84
N GLN A 239 -3.18 15.70 -13.96
CA GLN A 239 -4.33 16.36 -14.59
C GLN A 239 -5.31 15.32 -15.15
N LEU A 240 -6.59 15.58 -14.96
CA LEU A 240 -7.72 14.92 -15.62
C LEU A 240 -8.73 15.96 -16.05
N PRO A 241 -9.41 15.79 -17.20
CA PRO A 241 -10.53 16.65 -17.57
C PRO A 241 -11.63 16.62 -16.50
N ASP A 242 -12.19 17.77 -16.17
CA ASP A 242 -13.28 17.86 -15.18
C ASP A 242 -14.51 17.02 -15.57
N SER A 243 -14.71 16.82 -16.88
CA SER A 243 -15.77 15.97 -17.42
C SER A 243 -15.73 14.54 -16.93
N VAL A 244 -14.57 14.03 -16.48
CA VAL A 244 -14.46 12.69 -15.86
C VAL A 244 -15.37 12.59 -14.63
N PHE A 245 -15.48 13.67 -13.86
CA PHE A 245 -16.22 13.71 -12.60
C PHE A 245 -17.57 14.44 -12.68
N THR A 246 -17.91 15.01 -13.84
CA THR A 246 -19.14 15.81 -13.99
C THR A 246 -20.08 15.30 -15.09
N SER A 247 -19.61 14.37 -15.93
CA SER A 247 -20.39 13.81 -17.03
C SER A 247 -20.41 12.29 -17.02
N PRO A 248 -21.56 11.63 -17.21
CA PRO A 248 -21.63 10.16 -17.35
C PRO A 248 -21.12 9.66 -18.72
N ALA A 249 -20.78 10.56 -19.64
CA ALA A 249 -20.26 10.16 -20.95
C ALA A 249 -18.97 9.35 -20.81
N PRO A 250 -18.68 8.42 -21.77
CA PRO A 250 -17.44 7.63 -21.75
C PRO A 250 -16.20 8.51 -21.62
N VAL A 251 -15.27 8.07 -20.78
CA VAL A 251 -13.95 8.72 -20.63
C VAL A 251 -13.12 8.40 -21.87
N LYS A 252 -12.67 9.44 -22.56
CA LYS A 252 -11.85 9.35 -23.79
C LYS A 252 -10.37 9.29 -23.46
#